data_d7a73d31a0be834e8e97b8de005a2550
#
_entry.id   d7a73d31a0be834e8e97b8de005a2550
#
_cell.length_a   1.000
_cell.length_b   1.000
_cell.length_c   1.000
_cell.angle_alpha   90.00
_cell.angle_beta   90.00
_cell.angle_gamma   90.00
#
_symmetry.space_group_name_H-M   'P 1'
#
loop_
_entity.id
_entity.type
_entity.pdbx_description
1 polymer ?
#
loop_
_entity_poly.entity_id
_entity_poly.type
_entity_poly.pdbx_seq_one_letter_code
_entity_poly.pdbx_strand_id
1 'polypeptide(L)'
;VKLVIDCRYVRTDHHDGISRYTAGLVGALAELHPLTMLISDERQLRLLPDLPRHRVSSPTGAGEPFVARQVNALDPDVVFSPMQTMGSWGRRYKLVLTVHDLIYYRHGTPPRDLPAPVRALWRAYHLAWWPQRLLLDRADAVVTVSRTTAAAITEHRLTRRPVTVVPNAADPLPDGPAEPARRLVYMGSFMPYKNVDALVRAAALLPDHELHLMSRVPDGERARLTALAPSARLVFHDGASDEEYAAALRGATALVTASRDEGFGIPLVEAMSLGTPVVVSDIPVFREVAADAGAYVDPDDAAGFAAAVRALDDPAERAARGEASRARAATYTWANSAATLLDLLTTL
;
A
#
# COMPACT_ATOMS: atom_id res chain seq x y z
N VAL A 1 2.65 -28.07 -8.41
CA VAL A 1 3.43 -26.88 -8.83
C VAL A 1 4.42 -26.51 -7.72
N LYS A 2 5.70 -26.41 -8.05
CA LYS A 2 6.73 -25.97 -7.10
C LYS A 2 6.79 -24.42 -7.08
N LEU A 3 6.18 -23.86 -6.06
CA LEU A 3 5.98 -22.43 -5.93
C LEU A 3 7.13 -21.78 -5.15
N VAL A 4 7.67 -20.70 -5.70
CA VAL A 4 8.68 -19.86 -5.05
C VAL A 4 8.22 -18.42 -5.02
N ILE A 5 8.33 -17.78 -3.85
CA ILE A 5 7.90 -16.38 -3.63
C ILE A 5 9.10 -15.50 -3.33
N ASP A 6 9.23 -14.39 -4.03
CA ASP A 6 10.30 -13.41 -3.83
C ASP A 6 10.00 -12.50 -2.62
N CYS A 7 10.57 -12.81 -1.47
CA CYS A 7 10.43 -12.04 -0.23
C CYS A 7 11.57 -11.04 0.00
N ARG A 8 12.48 -10.85 -0.96
CA ARG A 8 13.68 -10.00 -0.81
C ARG A 8 13.38 -8.52 -0.60
N TYR A 9 12.15 -8.08 -0.90
CA TYR A 9 11.69 -6.71 -0.68
C TYR A 9 11.04 -6.49 0.69
N VAL A 10 10.87 -7.56 1.49
CA VAL A 10 10.41 -7.43 2.88
C VAL A 10 11.47 -6.71 3.70
N ARG A 11 11.05 -5.72 4.47
CA ARG A 11 11.94 -4.95 5.36
C ARG A 11 12.47 -5.82 6.50
N THR A 12 13.48 -5.32 7.21
CA THR A 12 14.15 -6.07 8.29
C THR A 12 13.74 -5.65 9.70
N ASP A 13 13.05 -4.51 9.83
CA ASP A 13 12.76 -3.84 11.10
C ASP A 13 11.31 -3.37 11.24
N HIS A 14 10.64 -3.07 10.14
CA HIS A 14 9.24 -2.63 10.11
C HIS A 14 8.59 -2.98 8.79
N HIS A 15 7.26 -3.04 8.73
CA HIS A 15 6.53 -3.19 7.48
C HIS A 15 6.32 -1.83 6.78
N ASP A 16 6.61 -1.78 5.48
CA ASP A 16 5.99 -0.84 4.55
C ASP A 16 4.88 -1.55 3.75
N GLY A 17 4.22 -0.85 2.83
CA GLY A 17 3.09 -1.43 2.07
C GLY A 17 3.46 -2.68 1.27
N ILE A 18 4.66 -2.72 0.65
CA ILE A 18 5.14 -3.88 -0.12
C ILE A 18 5.48 -5.04 0.83
N SER A 19 6.09 -4.73 1.96
CA SER A 19 6.44 -5.70 2.99
C SER A 19 5.18 -6.35 3.59
N ARG A 20 4.13 -5.57 3.90
CA ARG A 20 2.82 -6.08 4.37
C ARG A 20 2.15 -6.95 3.31
N TYR A 21 2.10 -6.48 2.06
CA TYR A 21 1.54 -7.26 0.95
C TYR A 21 2.24 -8.60 0.78
N THR A 22 3.57 -8.61 0.82
CA THR A 22 4.35 -9.84 0.66
C THR A 22 4.12 -10.80 1.82
N ALA A 23 4.24 -10.33 3.06
CA ALA A 23 4.10 -11.16 4.25
C ALA A 23 2.67 -11.73 4.39
N GLY A 24 1.65 -10.89 4.17
CA GLY A 24 0.25 -11.31 4.21
C GLY A 24 -0.08 -12.37 3.15
N LEU A 25 0.36 -12.17 1.91
CA LEU A 25 0.17 -13.17 0.85
C LEU A 25 0.92 -14.46 1.13
N VAL A 26 2.18 -14.38 1.55
CA VAL A 26 2.99 -15.58 1.87
C VAL A 26 2.35 -16.39 2.98
N GLY A 27 1.89 -15.74 4.07
CA GLY A 27 1.19 -16.42 5.16
C GLY A 27 -0.07 -17.14 4.68
N ALA A 28 -0.93 -16.42 3.95
CA ALA A 28 -2.19 -17.00 3.46
C ALA A 28 -1.99 -18.06 2.37
N LEU A 29 -0.99 -17.89 1.48
CA LEU A 29 -0.67 -18.91 0.48
C LEU A 29 -0.13 -20.19 1.10
N ALA A 30 0.65 -20.10 2.18
CA ALA A 30 1.21 -21.26 2.87
C ALA A 30 0.14 -22.18 3.46
N GLU A 31 -1.04 -21.64 3.81
CA GLU A 31 -2.20 -22.42 4.26
C GLU A 31 -2.86 -23.20 3.11
N LEU A 32 -2.65 -22.75 1.86
CA LEU A 32 -3.29 -23.34 0.68
C LEU A 32 -2.34 -24.25 -0.10
N HIS A 33 -1.04 -23.93 -0.12
CA HIS A 33 -0.08 -24.64 -0.97
C HIS A 33 1.35 -24.55 -0.41
N PRO A 34 2.15 -25.62 -0.43
CA PRO A 34 3.57 -25.55 -0.07
C PRO A 34 4.32 -24.55 -0.95
N LEU A 35 5.17 -23.73 -0.33
CA LEU A 35 5.98 -22.74 -1.02
C LEU A 35 7.37 -22.60 -0.40
N THR A 36 8.28 -21.97 -1.16
CA THR A 36 9.62 -21.60 -0.68
C THR A 36 9.81 -20.09 -0.85
N MET A 37 10.29 -19.45 0.19
CA MET A 37 10.61 -18.01 0.17
C MET A 37 12.02 -17.76 -0.35
N LEU A 38 12.20 -16.75 -1.20
CA LEU A 38 13.51 -16.17 -1.48
C LEU A 38 13.76 -15.00 -0.53
N ILE A 39 14.86 -15.04 0.18
CA ILE A 39 15.31 -13.94 1.03
C ILE A 39 16.70 -13.46 0.62
N SER A 40 17.08 -12.25 0.96
CA SER A 40 18.44 -11.74 0.79
C SER A 40 19.15 -11.46 2.11
N ASP A 41 18.39 -11.34 3.19
CA ASP A 41 18.89 -11.09 4.55
C ASP A 41 18.06 -11.89 5.57
N GLU A 42 18.73 -12.61 6.46
CA GLU A 42 18.06 -13.42 7.49
C GLU A 42 17.19 -12.59 8.45
N ARG A 43 17.48 -11.29 8.61
CA ARG A 43 16.67 -10.39 9.41
C ARG A 43 15.25 -10.19 8.89
N GLN A 44 15.00 -10.46 7.59
CA GLN A 44 13.67 -10.44 7.00
C GLN A 44 12.71 -11.45 7.64
N LEU A 45 13.27 -12.54 8.22
CA LEU A 45 12.49 -13.58 8.91
C LEU A 45 11.77 -13.09 10.17
N ARG A 46 12.12 -11.91 10.68
CA ARG A 46 11.39 -11.29 11.80
C ARG A 46 9.96 -10.86 11.40
N LEU A 47 9.75 -10.66 10.12
CA LEU A 47 8.50 -10.14 9.52
C LEU A 47 7.87 -11.13 8.54
N LEU A 48 8.41 -12.34 8.44
CA LEU A 48 7.94 -13.42 7.57
C LEU A 48 7.57 -14.64 8.40
N PRO A 49 6.62 -15.47 7.93
CA PRO A 49 6.31 -16.74 8.60
C PRO A 49 7.51 -17.71 8.53
N ASP A 50 7.55 -18.66 9.47
CA ASP A 50 8.59 -19.70 9.48
C ASP A 50 8.28 -20.78 8.43
N LEU A 51 8.81 -20.59 7.24
CA LEU A 51 8.60 -21.45 6.07
C LEU A 51 9.94 -21.80 5.43
N PRO A 52 9.98 -22.83 4.54
CA PRO A 52 11.14 -23.13 3.72
C PRO A 52 11.65 -21.90 2.99
N ARG A 53 12.95 -21.66 3.06
CA ARG A 53 13.56 -20.46 2.48
C ARG A 53 14.86 -20.76 1.77
N HIS A 54 15.20 -19.91 0.82
CA HIS A 54 16.47 -19.95 0.13
C HIS A 54 17.05 -18.53 0.00
N ARG A 55 18.33 -18.39 0.38
CA ARG A 55 19.01 -17.10 0.31
C ARG A 55 19.61 -16.87 -1.08
N VAL A 56 19.30 -15.71 -1.66
CA VAL A 56 19.82 -15.26 -2.96
C VAL A 56 20.35 -13.81 -2.85
N SER A 57 20.92 -13.29 -3.93
CA SER A 57 21.43 -11.91 -3.97
C SER A 57 20.36 -10.87 -3.69
N SER A 58 20.80 -9.72 -3.13
CA SER A 58 19.93 -8.57 -2.88
C SER A 58 19.30 -8.04 -4.18
N PRO A 59 18.00 -7.65 -4.17
CA PRO A 59 17.34 -7.12 -5.37
C PRO A 59 17.87 -5.74 -5.81
N THR A 60 18.66 -5.08 -4.98
CA THR A 60 19.33 -3.81 -5.30
C THR A 60 20.83 -3.98 -5.61
N GLY A 61 21.31 -5.20 -5.59
CA GLY A 61 22.73 -5.52 -5.85
C GLY A 61 23.05 -5.67 -7.33
N ALA A 62 24.34 -5.56 -7.69
CA ALA A 62 24.83 -5.73 -9.05
C ALA A 62 24.54 -7.13 -9.65
N GLY A 63 24.29 -8.12 -8.80
CA GLY A 63 23.93 -9.49 -9.21
C GLY A 63 22.49 -9.67 -9.65
N GLU A 64 21.61 -8.68 -9.44
CA GLU A 64 20.17 -8.80 -9.70
C GLU A 64 19.83 -9.25 -11.14
N PRO A 65 20.46 -8.78 -12.22
CA PRO A 65 20.15 -9.24 -13.57
C PRO A 65 20.32 -10.77 -13.75
N PHE A 66 21.15 -11.41 -12.92
CA PHE A 66 21.50 -12.83 -12.98
C PHE A 66 20.88 -13.67 -11.85
N VAL A 67 20.02 -13.09 -11.00
CA VAL A 67 19.40 -13.81 -9.86
C VAL A 67 18.67 -15.07 -10.31
N ALA A 68 18.12 -15.07 -11.52
CA ALA A 68 17.44 -16.24 -12.10
C ALA A 68 18.32 -17.51 -12.11
N ARG A 69 19.66 -17.39 -12.21
CA ARG A 69 20.57 -18.55 -12.14
C ARG A 69 20.58 -19.18 -10.75
N GLN A 70 20.48 -18.36 -9.69
CA GLN A 70 20.41 -18.83 -8.31
C GLN A 70 19.05 -19.50 -8.07
N VAL A 71 17.97 -18.92 -8.57
CA VAL A 71 16.60 -19.44 -8.44
C VAL A 71 16.40 -20.74 -9.23
N ASN A 72 17.02 -20.88 -10.41
CA ASN A 72 16.98 -22.10 -11.20
C ASN A 72 17.54 -23.33 -10.44
N ALA A 73 18.44 -23.14 -9.45
CA ALA A 73 18.94 -24.24 -8.63
C ALA A 73 17.87 -24.89 -7.74
N LEU A 74 16.78 -24.17 -7.50
CA LEU A 74 15.61 -24.68 -6.78
C LEU A 74 14.67 -25.47 -7.70
N ASP A 75 14.86 -25.39 -9.01
CA ASP A 75 13.99 -26.01 -10.04
C ASP A 75 12.49 -25.69 -9.78
N PRO A 76 12.10 -24.41 -9.71
CA PRO A 76 10.69 -24.05 -9.50
C PRO A 76 9.91 -24.12 -10.81
N ASP A 77 8.61 -24.42 -10.72
CA ASP A 77 7.68 -24.29 -11.85
C ASP A 77 7.32 -22.81 -12.06
N VAL A 78 7.02 -22.10 -10.96
CA VAL A 78 6.61 -20.70 -11.00
C VAL A 78 7.25 -19.90 -9.88
N VAL A 79 7.62 -18.66 -10.19
CA VAL A 79 8.13 -17.66 -9.24
C VAL A 79 7.21 -16.44 -9.28
N PHE A 80 6.72 -16.04 -8.12
CA PHE A 80 5.97 -14.81 -7.92
C PHE A 80 6.86 -13.77 -7.25
N SER A 81 6.98 -12.59 -7.86
CA SER A 81 7.61 -11.42 -7.24
C SER A 81 6.57 -10.35 -6.92
N PRO A 82 6.47 -9.89 -5.66
CA PRO A 82 5.58 -8.81 -5.25
C PRO A 82 6.07 -7.43 -5.73
N MET A 83 6.96 -7.42 -6.72
CA MET A 83 7.52 -6.22 -7.33
C MET A 83 7.46 -6.29 -8.85
N GLN A 84 7.49 -5.12 -9.47
CA GLN A 84 7.48 -4.96 -10.93
C GLN A 84 8.82 -5.30 -11.60
N THR A 85 9.84 -5.66 -10.81
CA THR A 85 11.18 -5.98 -11.29
C THR A 85 11.72 -7.21 -10.60
N MET A 86 12.25 -8.13 -11.40
CA MET A 86 13.07 -9.26 -10.96
C MET A 86 13.99 -9.66 -12.08
N GLY A 87 15.26 -9.91 -11.77
CA GLY A 87 16.24 -10.40 -12.74
C GLY A 87 15.79 -11.74 -13.33
N SER A 88 15.62 -11.78 -14.65
CA SER A 88 15.02 -12.93 -15.35
C SER A 88 15.92 -13.53 -16.42
N TRP A 89 17.18 -13.10 -16.52
CA TRP A 89 18.08 -13.59 -17.56
C TRP A 89 18.49 -15.04 -17.33
N GLY A 90 18.10 -15.92 -18.26
CA GLY A 90 18.38 -17.36 -18.20
C GLY A 90 17.46 -18.13 -17.25
N ARG A 91 16.30 -17.57 -16.88
CA ARG A 91 15.29 -18.27 -16.08
C ARG A 91 14.73 -19.50 -16.83
N ARG A 92 14.36 -20.52 -16.07
CA ARG A 92 13.75 -21.77 -16.56
C ARG A 92 12.35 -22.02 -16.02
N TYR A 93 11.78 -21.04 -15.31
CA TYR A 93 10.48 -21.08 -14.62
C TYR A 93 9.53 -20.01 -15.17
N LYS A 94 8.26 -20.13 -14.89
CA LYS A 94 7.28 -19.07 -15.13
C LYS A 94 7.48 -17.94 -14.11
N LEU A 95 7.39 -16.71 -14.57
CA LEU A 95 7.59 -15.52 -13.73
C LEU A 95 6.34 -14.67 -13.72
N VAL A 96 5.88 -14.32 -12.53
CA VAL A 96 4.78 -13.36 -12.29
C VAL A 96 5.33 -12.16 -11.55
N LEU A 97 5.11 -10.96 -12.09
CA LEU A 97 5.52 -9.69 -11.50
C LEU A 97 4.32 -8.88 -11.02
N THR A 98 4.52 -8.05 -10.01
CA THR A 98 3.45 -7.21 -9.44
C THR A 98 3.68 -5.73 -9.72
N VAL A 99 2.65 -5.03 -10.20
CA VAL A 99 2.62 -3.57 -10.33
C VAL A 99 1.67 -3.02 -9.28
N HIS A 100 2.19 -2.35 -8.24
CA HIS A 100 1.37 -1.79 -7.17
C HIS A 100 0.66 -0.51 -7.60
N ASP A 101 1.34 0.36 -8.31
CA ASP A 101 0.83 1.63 -8.81
C ASP A 101 1.68 2.16 -9.97
N LEU A 102 1.22 3.29 -10.54
CA LEU A 102 1.93 4.04 -11.56
C LEU A 102 2.12 5.51 -11.12
N ILE A 103 2.11 5.75 -9.81
CA ILE A 103 2.16 7.08 -9.20
C ILE A 103 3.36 7.88 -9.70
N TYR A 104 4.52 7.23 -9.77
CA TYR A 104 5.75 7.92 -10.15
C TYR A 104 5.83 8.37 -11.61
N TYR A 105 5.00 7.80 -12.48
CA TYR A 105 4.84 8.30 -13.86
C TYR A 105 3.97 9.55 -13.94
N ARG A 106 3.06 9.74 -12.99
CA ARG A 106 2.18 10.91 -12.89
C ARG A 106 2.77 11.99 -12.00
N HIS A 107 3.46 11.57 -10.94
CA HIS A 107 4.07 12.44 -9.92
C HIS A 107 5.58 12.23 -9.90
N GLY A 108 6.29 12.87 -10.84
CA GLY A 108 7.71 12.69 -11.11
C GLY A 108 8.68 13.18 -10.02
N THR A 109 8.26 13.20 -8.74
CA THR A 109 9.11 13.56 -7.60
C THR A 109 9.79 12.29 -7.06
N PRO A 110 11.11 12.14 -7.24
CA PRO A 110 11.83 10.97 -6.74
C PRO A 110 11.86 10.96 -5.19
N PRO A 111 11.95 9.77 -4.57
CA PRO A 111 12.17 9.63 -3.14
C PRO A 111 13.37 10.47 -2.67
N ARG A 112 13.23 11.12 -1.50
CA ARG A 112 14.22 12.07 -0.98
C ARG A 112 15.51 11.39 -0.50
N ASP A 113 15.42 10.14 -0.12
CA ASP A 113 16.50 9.29 0.39
C ASP A 113 17.49 8.80 -0.68
N LEU A 114 17.15 8.98 -1.96
CA LEU A 114 18.02 8.57 -3.05
C LEU A 114 19.15 9.58 -3.32
N PRO A 115 20.41 9.13 -3.56
CA PRO A 115 21.51 9.97 -3.99
C PRO A 115 21.20 10.75 -5.28
N ALA A 116 21.77 11.95 -5.45
CA ALA A 116 21.48 12.83 -6.59
C ALA A 116 21.61 12.16 -7.99
N PRO A 117 22.68 11.39 -8.30
CA PRO A 117 22.78 10.72 -9.60
C PRO A 117 21.71 9.63 -9.79
N VAL A 118 21.32 8.91 -8.72
CA VAL A 118 20.25 7.91 -8.75
C VAL A 118 18.90 8.58 -8.99
N ARG A 119 18.66 9.75 -8.39
CA ARG A 119 17.45 10.56 -8.62
C ARG A 119 17.33 11.05 -10.06
N ALA A 120 18.44 11.40 -10.69
CA ALA A 120 18.46 11.78 -12.10
C ALA A 120 18.12 10.58 -13.01
N LEU A 121 18.73 9.42 -12.78
CA LEU A 121 18.43 8.19 -13.50
C LEU A 121 16.98 7.74 -13.28
N TRP A 122 16.49 7.84 -12.06
CA TRP A 122 15.11 7.55 -11.68
C TRP A 122 14.12 8.43 -12.46
N ARG A 123 14.39 9.76 -12.54
CA ARG A 123 13.57 10.66 -13.38
C ARG A 123 13.60 10.27 -14.85
N ALA A 124 14.79 9.99 -15.40
CA ALA A 124 14.93 9.56 -16.79
C ALA A 124 14.14 8.27 -17.08
N TYR A 125 14.17 7.30 -16.16
CA TYR A 125 13.40 6.06 -16.27
C TYR A 125 11.89 6.32 -16.33
N HIS A 126 11.35 7.22 -15.51
CA HIS A 126 9.92 7.51 -15.43
C HIS A 126 9.42 8.54 -16.46
N LEU A 127 10.30 9.06 -17.33
CA LEU A 127 9.88 9.91 -18.46
C LEU A 127 9.23 9.11 -19.59
N ALA A 128 9.42 7.80 -19.64
CA ALA A 128 8.94 6.96 -20.72
C ALA A 128 8.43 5.62 -20.21
N TRP A 129 7.36 5.11 -20.83
CA TRP A 129 6.74 3.84 -20.47
C TRP A 129 7.50 2.61 -21.02
N TRP A 130 8.38 2.76 -22.02
CA TRP A 130 9.02 1.64 -22.69
C TRP A 130 9.94 0.80 -21.78
N PRO A 131 10.68 1.36 -20.78
CA PRO A 131 11.50 0.51 -19.92
C PRO A 131 10.64 -0.44 -19.09
N GLN A 132 9.50 0.08 -18.56
CA GLN A 132 8.55 -0.71 -17.80
C GLN A 132 7.92 -1.81 -18.67
N ARG A 133 7.55 -1.50 -19.93
CA ARG A 133 7.04 -2.49 -20.88
C ARG A 133 8.02 -3.64 -21.10
N LEU A 134 9.31 -3.33 -21.32
CA LEU A 134 10.32 -4.36 -21.50
C LEU A 134 10.46 -5.28 -20.29
N LEU A 135 10.33 -4.74 -19.08
CA LEU A 135 10.40 -5.53 -17.86
C LEU A 135 9.17 -6.43 -17.71
N LEU A 136 7.97 -5.86 -17.85
CA LEU A 136 6.72 -6.59 -17.68
C LEU A 136 6.50 -7.64 -18.78
N ASP A 137 6.90 -7.38 -20.02
CA ASP A 137 6.78 -8.33 -21.13
C ASP A 137 7.73 -9.54 -20.98
N ARG A 138 8.72 -9.46 -20.10
CA ARG A 138 9.55 -10.62 -19.71
C ARG A 138 8.88 -11.56 -18.74
N ALA A 139 7.82 -11.14 -18.05
CA ALA A 139 7.01 -12.01 -17.22
C ALA A 139 6.08 -12.89 -18.08
N ASP A 140 5.50 -13.92 -17.48
CA ASP A 140 4.44 -14.75 -18.11
C ASP A 140 3.06 -14.18 -17.76
N ALA A 141 2.90 -13.56 -16.58
CA ALA A 141 1.70 -12.82 -16.17
C ALA A 141 2.10 -11.63 -15.28
N VAL A 142 1.18 -10.68 -15.13
CA VAL A 142 1.33 -9.51 -14.26
C VAL A 142 0.19 -9.49 -13.25
N VAL A 143 0.53 -9.19 -12.01
CA VAL A 143 -0.42 -8.96 -10.92
C VAL A 143 -0.48 -7.48 -10.61
N THR A 144 -1.63 -6.99 -10.18
CA THR A 144 -1.80 -5.64 -9.64
C THR A 144 -2.77 -5.63 -8.47
N VAL A 145 -2.74 -4.59 -7.67
CA VAL A 145 -3.47 -4.54 -6.40
C VAL A 145 -4.87 -3.92 -6.51
N SER A 146 -5.22 -3.34 -7.66
CA SER A 146 -6.53 -2.72 -7.89
C SER A 146 -6.95 -2.79 -9.36
N ARG A 147 -8.25 -2.75 -9.61
CA ARG A 147 -8.80 -2.61 -10.95
C ARG A 147 -8.42 -1.26 -11.58
N THR A 148 -8.31 -0.23 -10.75
CA THR A 148 -7.84 1.10 -11.16
C THR A 148 -6.42 1.02 -11.73
N THR A 149 -5.49 0.33 -11.06
CA THR A 149 -4.15 0.12 -11.60
C THR A 149 -4.16 -0.79 -12.82
N ALA A 150 -5.01 -1.84 -12.86
CA ALA A 150 -5.16 -2.71 -14.05
C ALA A 150 -5.65 -1.91 -15.27
N ALA A 151 -6.61 -1.00 -15.09
CA ALA A 151 -7.08 -0.11 -16.14
C ALA A 151 -5.96 0.81 -16.66
N ALA A 152 -5.16 1.39 -15.76
CA ALA A 152 -4.02 2.22 -16.13
C ALA A 152 -2.91 1.43 -16.86
N ILE A 153 -2.64 0.17 -16.47
CA ILE A 153 -1.73 -0.73 -17.20
C ILE A 153 -2.22 -0.93 -18.64
N THR A 154 -3.53 -1.14 -18.81
CA THR A 154 -4.16 -1.33 -20.13
C THR A 154 -4.13 -0.06 -20.96
N GLU A 155 -4.52 1.08 -20.40
CA GLU A 155 -4.54 2.40 -21.05
C GLU A 155 -3.15 2.76 -21.61
N HIS A 156 -2.12 2.57 -20.78
CA HIS A 156 -0.72 2.85 -21.18
C HIS A 156 -0.06 1.70 -21.94
N ARG A 157 -0.78 0.61 -22.20
CA ARG A 157 -0.27 -0.59 -22.91
C ARG A 157 1.06 -1.07 -22.31
N LEU A 158 1.12 -1.20 -20.98
CA LEU A 158 2.38 -1.50 -20.29
C LEU A 158 2.83 -2.95 -20.44
N THR A 159 1.95 -3.85 -20.80
CA THR A 159 2.29 -5.25 -21.09
C THR A 159 1.29 -5.88 -22.04
N ARG A 160 1.73 -6.95 -22.71
CA ARG A 160 0.89 -7.86 -23.51
C ARG A 160 0.50 -9.10 -22.73
N ARG A 161 0.98 -9.22 -21.48
CA ARG A 161 0.73 -10.37 -20.62
C ARG A 161 -0.62 -10.25 -19.95
N PRO A 162 -1.24 -11.37 -19.53
CA PRO A 162 -2.44 -11.34 -18.69
C PRO A 162 -2.19 -10.50 -17.44
N VAL A 163 -3.19 -9.71 -17.05
CA VAL A 163 -3.16 -8.88 -15.83
C VAL A 163 -4.25 -9.38 -14.89
N THR A 164 -3.87 -9.81 -13.69
CA THR A 164 -4.78 -10.29 -12.65
C THR A 164 -4.76 -9.34 -11.46
N VAL A 165 -5.93 -9.00 -10.93
CA VAL A 165 -6.05 -8.17 -9.74
C VAL A 165 -6.02 -9.06 -8.50
N VAL A 166 -5.00 -8.87 -7.66
CA VAL A 166 -4.83 -9.52 -6.36
C VAL A 166 -4.76 -8.39 -5.31
N PRO A 167 -5.89 -8.04 -4.68
CA PRO A 167 -5.97 -6.87 -3.81
C PRO A 167 -5.06 -6.98 -2.59
N ASN A 168 -4.71 -5.82 -2.00
CA ASN A 168 -4.22 -5.78 -0.63
C ASN A 168 -5.36 -6.14 0.34
N ALA A 169 -4.98 -6.55 1.54
CA ALA A 169 -5.85 -6.68 2.69
C ALA A 169 -5.23 -5.93 3.88
N ALA A 170 -5.99 -5.75 4.94
CA ALA A 170 -5.46 -5.29 6.22
C ALA A 170 -5.06 -6.49 7.07
N ASP A 171 -3.93 -6.37 7.75
CA ASP A 171 -3.61 -7.27 8.85
C ASP A 171 -4.58 -7.00 10.01
N PRO A 172 -4.90 -8.01 10.83
CA PRO A 172 -5.66 -7.77 12.06
C PRO A 172 -4.93 -6.75 12.94
N LEU A 173 -5.59 -5.65 13.22
CA LEU A 173 -5.07 -4.65 14.14
C LEU A 173 -5.33 -5.11 15.59
N PRO A 174 -4.43 -4.76 16.55
CA PRO A 174 -4.59 -5.14 17.95
C PRO A 174 -5.93 -4.74 18.50
N ASP A 175 -6.58 -5.63 19.26
CA ASP A 175 -7.82 -5.37 19.98
C ASP A 175 -7.61 -4.40 21.14
N GLY A 176 -8.67 -3.74 21.57
CA GLY A 176 -8.63 -2.84 22.69
C GLY A 176 -9.89 -1.97 22.81
N PRO A 177 -9.98 -1.17 23.88
CA PRO A 177 -11.12 -0.29 24.11
C PRO A 177 -11.21 0.80 23.02
N ALA A 178 -12.42 1.20 22.69
CA ALA A 178 -12.70 2.38 21.90
C ALA A 178 -12.94 3.55 22.87
N GLU A 179 -12.06 4.53 22.84
CA GLU A 179 -12.23 5.80 23.56
C GLU A 179 -12.67 6.87 22.55
N PRO A 180 -13.97 7.13 22.42
CA PRO A 180 -14.48 8.09 21.46
C PRO A 180 -13.85 9.47 21.67
N ALA A 181 -13.25 10.00 20.64
CA ALA A 181 -12.64 11.32 20.66
C ALA A 181 -12.94 12.05 19.34
N ARG A 182 -12.98 13.38 19.38
CA ARG A 182 -13.02 14.21 18.16
C ARG A 182 -11.66 14.22 17.48
N ARG A 183 -11.31 13.05 16.94
CA ARG A 183 -10.00 12.76 16.35
C ARG A 183 -10.16 12.39 14.88
N LEU A 184 -9.31 13.00 14.06
CA LEU A 184 -9.08 12.60 12.67
C LEU A 184 -7.74 11.90 12.60
N VAL A 185 -7.67 10.78 11.91
CA VAL A 185 -6.43 10.00 11.80
C VAL A 185 -5.93 10.02 10.37
N TYR A 186 -4.67 10.37 10.18
CA TYR A 186 -3.96 10.27 8.92
C TYR A 186 -2.78 9.28 9.07
N MET A 187 -2.71 8.29 8.17
CA MET A 187 -1.59 7.37 8.04
C MET A 187 -1.08 7.39 6.60
N GLY A 188 0.17 7.79 6.41
CA GLY A 188 0.81 7.84 5.10
C GLY A 188 2.05 8.74 5.07
N SER A 189 2.77 8.71 3.95
CA SER A 189 3.95 9.56 3.75
C SER A 189 3.55 11.03 3.53
N PHE A 190 4.54 11.93 3.63
CA PHE A 190 4.38 13.37 3.36
C PHE A 190 4.84 13.74 1.95
N MET A 191 4.67 12.82 0.99
CA MET A 191 4.92 13.12 -0.43
C MET A 191 3.88 14.10 -0.98
N PRO A 192 4.22 14.97 -1.94
CA PRO A 192 3.30 16.01 -2.43
C PRO A 192 1.95 15.47 -2.93
N TYR A 193 1.92 14.29 -3.54
CA TYR A 193 0.68 13.70 -4.02
C TYR A 193 -0.25 13.21 -2.91
N LYS A 194 0.26 13.03 -1.67
CA LYS A 194 -0.55 12.70 -0.49
C LYS A 194 -1.36 13.89 0.02
N ASN A 195 -1.00 15.10 -0.41
CA ASN A 195 -1.76 16.34 -0.17
C ASN A 195 -2.16 16.59 1.29
N VAL A 196 -1.25 16.31 2.22
CA VAL A 196 -1.49 16.51 3.66
C VAL A 196 -1.86 17.96 3.99
N ASP A 197 -1.41 18.90 3.15
CA ASP A 197 -1.73 20.33 3.26
C ASP A 197 -3.26 20.59 3.25
N ALA A 198 -4.01 19.89 2.41
CA ALA A 198 -5.47 20.02 2.37
C ALA A 198 -6.12 19.54 3.69
N LEU A 199 -5.61 18.45 4.27
CA LEU A 199 -6.08 17.94 5.56
C LEU A 199 -5.80 18.90 6.72
N VAL A 200 -4.60 19.53 6.71
CA VAL A 200 -4.22 20.53 7.72
C VAL A 200 -5.10 21.78 7.60
N ARG A 201 -5.40 22.23 6.37
CA ARG A 201 -6.36 23.34 6.17
C ARG A 201 -7.78 22.97 6.59
N ALA A 202 -8.21 21.73 6.32
CA ALA A 202 -9.51 21.23 6.79
C ALA A 202 -9.60 21.19 8.33
N ALA A 203 -8.54 20.72 9.00
CA ALA A 203 -8.43 20.70 10.45
C ALA A 203 -8.55 22.10 11.08
N ALA A 204 -8.01 23.14 10.42
CA ALA A 204 -8.16 24.53 10.86
C ALA A 204 -9.61 25.03 10.86
N LEU A 205 -10.49 24.39 10.06
CA LEU A 205 -11.92 24.65 10.03
C LEU A 205 -12.71 23.82 11.06
N LEU A 206 -12.05 22.96 11.83
CA LEU A 206 -12.60 21.99 12.77
C LEU A 206 -12.01 22.22 14.18
N PRO A 207 -12.33 23.33 14.87
CA PRO A 207 -11.66 23.71 16.12
C PRO A 207 -11.82 22.69 17.24
N ASP A 208 -12.85 21.86 17.18
CA ASP A 208 -13.12 20.82 18.18
C ASP A 208 -12.45 19.46 17.86
N HIS A 209 -11.81 19.32 16.70
CA HIS A 209 -11.15 18.09 16.29
C HIS A 209 -9.63 18.23 16.31
N GLU A 210 -8.96 17.11 16.56
CA GLU A 210 -7.51 16.98 16.43
C GLU A 210 -7.16 16.14 15.20
N LEU A 211 -6.19 16.61 14.39
CA LEU A 211 -5.63 15.82 13.30
C LEU A 211 -4.37 15.10 13.79
N HIS A 212 -4.47 13.79 13.93
CA HIS A 212 -3.39 12.91 14.33
C HIS A 212 -2.63 12.41 13.11
N LEU A 213 -1.37 12.79 13.01
CA LEU A 213 -0.42 12.40 11.95
C LEU A 213 0.43 11.26 12.49
N MET A 214 0.10 10.01 12.10
CA MET A 214 0.63 8.80 12.74
C MET A 214 2.03 8.44 12.26
N SER A 215 2.34 8.74 10.98
CA SER A 215 3.62 8.38 10.37
C SER A 215 4.76 9.26 10.83
N ARG A 216 6.01 8.76 10.68
CA ARG A 216 7.23 9.55 10.94
C ARG A 216 7.24 10.81 10.07
N VAL A 217 7.47 11.93 10.70
CA VAL A 217 7.45 13.25 10.07
C VAL A 217 8.86 13.61 9.60
N PRO A 218 9.07 13.94 8.31
CA PRO A 218 10.37 14.39 7.81
C PRO A 218 10.83 15.69 8.47
N ASP A 219 12.14 15.90 8.52
CA ASP A 219 12.73 17.12 9.07
C ASP A 219 12.13 18.38 8.45
N GLY A 220 11.79 19.36 9.28
CA GLY A 220 11.18 20.62 8.88
C GLY A 220 9.69 20.56 8.51
N GLU A 221 9.14 19.36 8.25
CA GLU A 221 7.74 19.19 7.82
C GLU A 221 6.77 19.56 8.95
N ARG A 222 7.08 19.21 10.19
CA ARG A 222 6.29 19.61 11.39
C ARG A 222 6.13 21.13 11.46
N ALA A 223 7.22 21.86 11.39
CA ALA A 223 7.21 23.33 11.43
C ALA A 223 6.43 23.91 10.25
N ARG A 224 6.60 23.34 9.04
CA ARG A 224 5.89 23.77 7.83
C ARG A 224 4.39 23.59 7.95
N LEU A 225 3.93 22.40 8.38
CA LEU A 225 2.50 22.11 8.53
C LEU A 225 1.85 22.96 9.64
N THR A 226 2.55 23.16 10.77
CA THR A 226 2.07 24.04 11.84
C THR A 226 1.95 25.49 11.38
N ALA A 227 2.91 25.98 10.59
CA ALA A 227 2.87 27.33 10.04
C ALA A 227 1.79 27.50 8.95
N LEU A 228 1.46 26.44 8.22
CA LEU A 228 0.43 26.43 7.17
C LEU A 228 -0.96 26.76 7.71
N ALA A 229 -1.31 26.27 8.90
CA ALA A 229 -2.60 26.52 9.53
C ALA A 229 -2.42 26.55 11.07
N PRO A 230 -2.05 27.72 11.63
CA PRO A 230 -1.74 27.85 13.07
C PRO A 230 -2.94 27.56 14.00
N SER A 231 -4.17 27.64 13.49
CA SER A 231 -5.40 27.30 14.24
C SER A 231 -5.72 25.81 14.24
N ALA A 232 -5.08 25.01 13.40
CA ALA A 232 -5.31 23.57 13.37
C ALA A 232 -4.69 22.89 14.60
N ARG A 233 -5.45 21.97 15.20
CA ARG A 233 -4.95 21.15 16.32
C ARG A 233 -4.26 19.90 15.73
N LEU A 234 -2.94 19.97 15.56
CA LEU A 234 -2.13 18.90 14.98
C LEU A 234 -1.43 18.11 16.10
N VAL A 235 -1.57 16.78 16.05
CA VAL A 235 -0.87 15.83 16.93
C VAL A 235 0.07 14.97 16.08
N PHE A 236 1.37 15.05 16.35
CA PHE A 236 2.38 14.31 15.61
C PHE A 236 2.87 13.13 16.45
N HIS A 237 2.64 11.89 15.97
CA HIS A 237 3.08 10.66 16.64
C HIS A 237 4.51 10.26 16.26
N ASP A 238 4.99 10.76 15.13
CA ASP A 238 6.37 10.54 14.64
C ASP A 238 6.75 9.05 14.44
N GLY A 239 5.78 8.26 13.99
CA GLY A 239 5.90 6.80 13.80
C GLY A 239 5.22 6.03 14.92
N ALA A 240 3.89 6.04 14.93
CA ALA A 240 3.08 5.28 15.89
C ALA A 240 3.30 3.77 15.75
N SER A 241 3.22 3.05 16.87
CA SER A 241 3.13 1.59 16.86
C SER A 241 1.77 1.11 16.31
N ASP A 242 1.66 -0.18 15.98
CA ASP A 242 0.39 -0.75 15.52
C ASP A 242 -0.69 -0.66 16.62
N GLU A 243 -0.33 -0.76 17.90
CA GLU A 243 -1.21 -0.58 19.06
C GLU A 243 -1.71 0.85 19.17
N GLU A 244 -0.82 1.84 19.05
CA GLU A 244 -1.16 3.27 19.08
C GLU A 244 -2.04 3.64 17.91
N TYR A 245 -1.73 3.13 16.71
CA TYR A 245 -2.52 3.36 15.50
C TYR A 245 -3.91 2.74 15.61
N ALA A 246 -4.02 1.49 16.05
CA ALA A 246 -5.30 0.82 16.27
C ALA A 246 -6.15 1.54 17.31
N ALA A 247 -5.55 1.97 18.43
CA ALA A 247 -6.24 2.74 19.46
C ALA A 247 -6.72 4.11 18.94
N ALA A 248 -5.90 4.77 18.14
CA ALA A 248 -6.27 6.04 17.50
C ALA A 248 -7.46 5.87 16.55
N LEU A 249 -7.49 4.81 15.73
CA LEU A 249 -8.58 4.52 14.81
C LEU A 249 -9.89 4.20 15.54
N ARG A 250 -9.88 3.29 16.53
CA ARG A 250 -11.10 2.87 17.24
C ARG A 250 -11.89 4.02 17.85
N GLY A 251 -11.20 5.05 18.32
CA GLY A 251 -11.83 6.23 18.91
C GLY A 251 -12.08 7.38 17.94
N ALA A 252 -11.60 7.29 16.70
CA ALA A 252 -11.63 8.40 15.76
C ALA A 252 -13.03 8.73 15.24
N THR A 253 -13.24 10.00 14.91
CA THR A 253 -14.39 10.43 14.08
C THR A 253 -14.26 9.85 12.67
N ALA A 254 -13.05 9.90 12.08
CA ALA A 254 -12.75 9.32 10.77
C ALA A 254 -11.25 9.12 10.57
N LEU A 255 -10.91 8.18 9.70
CA LEU A 255 -9.64 8.24 8.95
C LEU A 255 -9.82 9.23 7.80
N VAL A 256 -8.84 10.11 7.58
CA VAL A 256 -8.87 11.12 6.52
C VAL A 256 -7.68 10.99 5.60
N THR A 257 -7.89 11.09 4.28
CA THR A 257 -6.81 11.16 3.30
C THR A 257 -7.19 12.00 2.09
N ALA A 258 -6.32 12.94 1.73
CA ALA A 258 -6.50 13.84 0.58
C ALA A 258 -5.57 13.48 -0.59
N SER A 259 -5.13 12.23 -0.69
CA SER A 259 -4.23 11.78 -1.74
C SER A 259 -4.83 12.02 -3.14
N ARG A 260 -4.01 12.53 -4.06
CA ARG A 260 -4.39 12.72 -5.48
C ARG A 260 -4.23 11.45 -6.31
N ASP A 261 -3.43 10.52 -5.83
CA ASP A 261 -3.17 9.24 -6.50
C ASP A 261 -2.78 8.17 -5.48
N GLU A 262 -3.20 6.93 -5.71
CA GLU A 262 -2.90 5.76 -4.87
C GLU A 262 -2.95 4.48 -5.70
N GLY A 263 -2.22 3.46 -5.23
CA GLY A 263 -2.33 2.12 -5.80
C GLY A 263 -3.51 1.33 -5.22
N PHE A 264 -3.80 1.53 -3.90
CA PHE A 264 -4.87 0.82 -3.20
C PHE A 264 -5.41 1.63 -2.00
N GLY A 265 -4.57 1.91 -0.99
CA GLY A 265 -4.99 2.58 0.24
C GLY A 265 -5.21 1.60 1.40
N ILE A 266 -4.18 0.86 1.79
CA ILE A 266 -4.23 -0.06 2.94
C ILE A 266 -4.83 0.61 4.18
N PRO A 267 -4.46 1.85 4.57
CA PRO A 267 -5.04 2.53 5.73
C PRO A 267 -6.57 2.65 5.70
N LEU A 268 -7.19 2.72 4.49
CA LEU A 268 -8.65 2.71 4.39
C LEU A 268 -9.23 1.39 4.88
N VAL A 269 -8.66 0.27 4.43
CA VAL A 269 -9.14 -1.06 4.81
C VAL A 269 -8.90 -1.31 6.29
N GLU A 270 -7.77 -0.87 6.83
CA GLU A 270 -7.44 -0.93 8.26
C GLU A 270 -8.48 -0.16 9.10
N ALA A 271 -8.77 1.09 8.75
CA ALA A 271 -9.79 1.89 9.43
C ALA A 271 -11.18 1.26 9.32
N MET A 272 -11.57 0.86 8.10
CA MET A 272 -12.86 0.23 7.84
C MET A 272 -13.04 -1.08 8.60
N SER A 273 -11.99 -1.89 8.77
CA SER A 273 -12.06 -3.15 9.53
C SER A 273 -12.44 -2.94 10.99
N LEU A 274 -12.00 -1.82 11.57
CA LEU A 274 -12.39 -1.40 12.94
C LEU A 274 -13.75 -0.68 12.98
N GLY A 275 -14.38 -0.43 11.83
CA GLY A 275 -15.62 0.32 11.72
C GLY A 275 -15.42 1.83 11.87
N THR A 276 -14.22 2.32 11.66
CA THR A 276 -13.92 3.75 11.60
C THR A 276 -14.36 4.29 10.24
N PRO A 277 -15.21 5.33 10.19
CA PRO A 277 -15.58 5.98 8.94
C PRO A 277 -14.37 6.51 8.19
N VAL A 278 -14.46 6.57 6.86
CA VAL A 278 -13.39 7.10 6.02
C VAL A 278 -13.87 8.30 5.19
N VAL A 279 -13.16 9.42 5.31
CA VAL A 279 -13.37 10.65 4.51
C VAL A 279 -12.15 10.82 3.61
N VAL A 280 -12.33 10.64 2.33
CA VAL A 280 -11.24 10.42 1.39
C VAL A 280 -11.40 11.22 0.11
N SER A 281 -10.30 11.42 -0.61
CA SER A 281 -10.35 12.03 -1.93
C SER A 281 -11.27 11.28 -2.89
N ASP A 282 -11.98 12.02 -3.72
CA ASP A 282 -12.74 11.48 -4.83
C ASP A 282 -11.84 11.08 -5.99
N ILE A 283 -11.14 9.95 -5.82
CA ILE A 283 -10.27 9.35 -6.83
C ILE A 283 -10.72 7.92 -7.14
N PRO A 284 -10.47 7.41 -8.36
CA PRO A 284 -10.98 6.12 -8.80
C PRO A 284 -10.66 4.96 -7.86
N VAL A 285 -9.43 4.88 -7.36
CA VAL A 285 -9.02 3.79 -6.47
C VAL A 285 -9.72 3.84 -5.11
N PHE A 286 -9.99 5.00 -4.55
CA PHE A 286 -10.72 5.09 -3.28
C PHE A 286 -12.19 4.76 -3.45
N ARG A 287 -12.81 5.14 -4.59
CA ARG A 287 -14.15 4.67 -4.95
C ARG A 287 -14.20 3.16 -5.14
N GLU A 288 -13.13 2.56 -5.71
CA GLU A 288 -13.01 1.10 -5.82
C GLU A 288 -12.91 0.45 -4.44
N VAL A 289 -12.04 0.96 -3.56
CA VAL A 289 -11.72 0.32 -2.27
C VAL A 289 -12.82 0.55 -1.24
N ALA A 290 -13.28 1.77 -1.03
CA ALA A 290 -14.27 2.08 -0.01
C ALA A 290 -15.72 1.96 -0.51
N ALA A 291 -15.99 2.00 -1.81
CA ALA A 291 -17.33 1.91 -2.41
C ALA A 291 -18.35 2.81 -1.67
N ASP A 292 -19.51 2.30 -1.27
CA ASP A 292 -20.55 3.07 -0.59
C ASP A 292 -20.20 3.43 0.88
N ALA A 293 -19.15 2.86 1.44
CA ALA A 293 -18.69 3.18 2.81
C ALA A 293 -17.92 4.51 2.87
N GLY A 294 -17.34 4.98 1.76
CA GLY A 294 -16.53 6.20 1.71
C GLY A 294 -17.35 7.49 1.66
N ALA A 295 -16.89 8.54 2.34
CA ALA A 295 -17.27 9.92 2.08
C ALA A 295 -16.21 10.55 1.16
N TYR A 296 -16.62 10.96 -0.03
CA TYR A 296 -15.72 11.40 -1.10
C TYR A 296 -15.70 12.91 -1.26
N VAL A 297 -14.51 13.48 -1.30
CA VAL A 297 -14.28 14.93 -1.37
C VAL A 297 -13.23 15.22 -2.44
N ASP A 298 -13.37 16.32 -3.18
CA ASP A 298 -12.30 16.79 -4.06
C ASP A 298 -11.00 16.94 -3.25
N PRO A 299 -9.86 16.38 -3.70
CA PRO A 299 -8.62 16.41 -2.95
C PRO A 299 -8.12 17.81 -2.56
N ASP A 300 -8.55 18.85 -3.27
CA ASP A 300 -8.17 20.24 -3.00
C ASP A 300 -9.24 21.04 -2.22
N ASP A 301 -10.39 20.43 -1.92
CA ASP A 301 -11.48 21.08 -1.17
C ASP A 301 -11.37 20.83 0.33
N ALA A 302 -10.57 21.62 1.02
CA ALA A 302 -10.45 21.57 2.48
C ALA A 302 -11.77 21.84 3.22
N ALA A 303 -12.66 22.69 2.66
CA ALA A 303 -13.96 22.97 3.24
C ALA A 303 -14.90 21.77 3.11
N GLY A 304 -14.85 21.08 1.98
CA GLY A 304 -15.58 19.83 1.76
C GLY A 304 -15.14 18.72 2.73
N PHE A 305 -13.83 18.56 2.97
CA PHE A 305 -13.32 17.65 4.01
C PHE A 305 -13.88 18.00 5.39
N ALA A 306 -13.84 19.28 5.77
CA ALA A 306 -14.39 19.72 7.04
C ALA A 306 -15.92 19.49 7.13
N ALA A 307 -16.66 19.70 6.05
CA ALA A 307 -18.11 19.45 6.01
C ALA A 307 -18.43 17.95 6.15
N ALA A 308 -17.71 17.08 5.45
CA ALA A 308 -17.86 15.63 5.53
C ALA A 308 -17.55 15.09 6.95
N VAL A 309 -16.54 15.65 7.61
CA VAL A 309 -16.23 15.31 9.02
C VAL A 309 -17.33 15.74 9.96
N ARG A 310 -17.87 16.98 9.81
CA ARG A 310 -18.97 17.47 10.65
C ARG A 310 -20.24 16.62 10.52
N ALA A 311 -20.51 16.06 9.35
CA ALA A 311 -21.65 15.15 9.18
C ALA A 311 -21.54 13.91 10.08
N LEU A 312 -20.33 13.48 10.41
CA LEU A 312 -20.06 12.36 11.33
C LEU A 312 -20.14 12.75 12.82
N ASP A 313 -20.38 14.02 13.15
CA ASP A 313 -20.72 14.43 14.51
C ASP A 313 -22.12 13.92 14.91
N ASP A 314 -22.99 13.63 13.93
CA ASP A 314 -24.22 12.88 14.16
C ASP A 314 -23.90 11.41 14.47
N PRO A 315 -24.25 10.91 15.67
CA PRO A 315 -23.99 9.55 16.09
C PRO A 315 -24.65 8.49 15.18
N ALA A 316 -25.81 8.78 14.61
CA ALA A 316 -26.54 7.87 13.74
C ALA A 316 -25.81 7.71 12.39
N GLU A 317 -25.41 8.82 11.77
CA GLU A 317 -24.62 8.81 10.53
C GLU A 317 -23.27 8.11 10.75
N ARG A 318 -22.57 8.42 11.84
CA ARG A 318 -21.30 7.79 12.17
C ARG A 318 -21.44 6.28 12.36
N ALA A 319 -22.49 5.82 13.07
CA ALA A 319 -22.75 4.40 13.26
C ALA A 319 -23.05 3.67 11.94
N ALA A 320 -23.89 4.27 11.09
CA ALA A 320 -24.23 3.73 9.78
C ALA A 320 -23.00 3.61 8.87
N ARG A 321 -22.14 4.65 8.84
CA ARG A 321 -20.87 4.61 8.11
C ARG A 321 -19.90 3.58 8.67
N GLY A 322 -19.86 3.43 9.99
CA GLY A 322 -19.01 2.41 10.63
C GLY A 322 -19.44 0.98 10.28
N GLU A 323 -20.74 0.71 10.23
CA GLU A 323 -21.27 -0.58 9.81
C GLU A 323 -20.96 -0.88 8.33
N ALA A 324 -21.21 0.07 7.43
CA ALA A 324 -20.86 -0.03 6.03
C ALA A 324 -19.36 -0.26 5.82
N SER A 325 -18.52 0.42 6.63
CA SER A 325 -17.06 0.24 6.61
C SER A 325 -16.66 -1.19 6.96
N ARG A 326 -17.19 -1.78 8.05
CA ARG A 326 -16.89 -3.18 8.42
C ARG A 326 -17.32 -4.16 7.33
N ALA A 327 -18.54 -3.99 6.81
CA ALA A 327 -19.06 -4.85 5.76
C ALA A 327 -18.17 -4.79 4.50
N ARG A 328 -17.68 -3.60 4.15
CA ARG A 328 -16.80 -3.41 3.01
C ARG A 328 -15.41 -4.02 3.25
N ALA A 329 -14.79 -3.75 4.38
CA ALA A 329 -13.46 -4.27 4.73
C ALA A 329 -13.43 -5.81 4.72
N ALA A 330 -14.50 -6.48 5.14
CA ALA A 330 -14.61 -7.93 5.14
C ALA A 330 -14.44 -8.58 3.76
N THR A 331 -14.56 -7.81 2.67
CA THR A 331 -14.29 -8.31 1.31
C THR A 331 -12.79 -8.38 0.97
N TYR A 332 -11.93 -7.69 1.74
CA TYR A 332 -10.49 -7.63 1.54
C TYR A 332 -9.78 -8.48 2.58
N THR A 333 -9.53 -9.74 2.26
CA THR A 333 -8.81 -10.68 3.12
C THR A 333 -7.61 -11.28 2.41
N TRP A 334 -6.54 -11.56 3.15
CA TRP A 334 -5.39 -12.24 2.58
C TRP A 334 -5.75 -13.63 2.03
N ALA A 335 -6.73 -14.31 2.63
CA ALA A 335 -7.22 -15.60 2.14
C ALA A 335 -7.81 -15.49 0.72
N ASN A 336 -8.66 -14.48 0.46
CA ASN A 336 -9.24 -14.24 -0.87
C ASN A 336 -8.15 -13.88 -1.90
N SER A 337 -7.20 -13.02 -1.51
CA SER A 337 -6.10 -12.60 -2.36
C SER A 337 -5.17 -13.78 -2.67
N ALA A 338 -4.85 -14.60 -1.67
CA ALA A 338 -4.04 -15.81 -1.84
C ALA A 338 -4.72 -16.84 -2.74
N ALA A 339 -6.02 -17.08 -2.58
CA ALA A 339 -6.76 -17.98 -3.45
C ALA A 339 -6.74 -17.54 -4.91
N THR A 340 -6.97 -16.22 -5.15
CA THR A 340 -6.90 -15.62 -6.51
C THR A 340 -5.49 -15.75 -7.11
N LEU A 341 -4.47 -15.50 -6.30
CA LEU A 341 -3.08 -15.62 -6.74
C LEU A 341 -2.72 -17.08 -7.04
N LEU A 342 -3.10 -18.02 -6.17
CA LEU A 342 -2.82 -19.44 -6.36
C LEU A 342 -3.45 -19.98 -7.64
N ASP A 343 -4.71 -19.61 -7.92
CA ASP A 343 -5.39 -19.97 -9.17
C ASP A 343 -4.59 -19.51 -10.39
N LEU A 344 -4.13 -18.25 -10.41
CA LEU A 344 -3.25 -17.76 -11.47
C LEU A 344 -1.96 -18.59 -11.56
N LEU A 345 -1.26 -18.82 -10.43
CA LEU A 345 0.05 -19.47 -10.43
C LEU A 345 -0.01 -20.95 -10.84
N THR A 346 -1.12 -21.61 -10.60
CA THR A 346 -1.33 -23.03 -10.96
C THR A 346 -1.82 -23.24 -12.39
N THR A 347 -2.30 -22.18 -13.04
CA THR A 347 -2.79 -22.22 -14.43
C THR A 347 -1.75 -21.81 -15.47
N LEU A 348 -0.57 -21.33 -15.06
CA LEU A 348 0.55 -20.93 -15.93
C LEU A 348 1.38 -22.13 -16.37
#